data_aab453819c46c21dc59820fa3854fe71
#
_entry.id   aab453819c46c21dc59820fa3854fe71
#
_cell.length_a   1.000
_cell.length_b   1.000
_cell.length_c   1.000
_cell.angle_alpha   90.00
_cell.angle_beta   90.00
_cell.angle_gamma   90.00
#
_symmetry.space_group_name_H-M   'P 1'
#
loop_
_entity.id
_entity.type
_entity.pdbx_description
1 polymer ?
#
loop_
_entity_poly.entity_id
_entity_poly.type
_entity_poly.pdbx_seq_one_letter_code
_entity_poly.pdbx_strand_id
1 'polypeptide(L)'
;FISFYWPPSGKASYHWPLKMIQYLPQFGWKPSVLTVKEDTFSDPDTSFEQFISKDLKVYRSEFWDPFILYKKFLGKSDSGSLVASEALSKTNKSLKHRLSVWIRMNLFIPDARIGWYFPGYKKGSEILKNEKFDAIISNGPPHTTHLIAKKLSRKFNIPLISVFIDPWVDIAYYKNQKRSWLALKLDNYLEKSVMKQSDRLIFVTNGMVNYFSKKYPFIK
;
A
#
# COMPACT_ATOMS: atom_id res chain seq x y z
N PHE A 1 7.93 2.36 -10.03
CA PHE A 1 6.79 2.52 -9.11
C PHE A 1 6.50 1.23 -8.38
N ILE A 2 6.20 1.31 -7.09
CA ILE A 2 5.71 0.19 -6.28
C ILE A 2 4.29 0.53 -5.84
N SER A 3 3.32 -0.23 -6.33
CA SER A 3 1.89 -0.03 -6.04
C SER A 3 1.21 -1.39 -5.89
N PHE A 4 0.52 -1.62 -4.77
CA PHE A 4 -0.24 -2.87 -4.59
C PHE A 4 -1.39 -2.97 -5.58
N TYR A 5 -2.20 -1.91 -5.65
CA TYR A 5 -3.30 -1.82 -6.62
C TYR A 5 -2.77 -1.31 -7.96
N TRP A 6 -3.05 -2.07 -8.99
CA TRP A 6 -2.73 -1.80 -10.39
C TRP A 6 -3.77 -2.50 -11.27
N PRO A 7 -4.07 -2.05 -12.48
CA PRO A 7 -4.98 -2.79 -13.35
C PRO A 7 -4.61 -4.29 -13.47
N PRO A 8 -5.60 -5.20 -13.39
CA PRO A 8 -7.04 -5.00 -13.46
C PRO A 8 -7.74 -4.79 -12.10
N SER A 9 -7.13 -4.17 -11.11
CA SER A 9 -7.80 -3.92 -9.83
C SER A 9 -8.97 -2.94 -9.98
N GLY A 10 -10.14 -3.25 -9.39
CA GLY A 10 -11.27 -2.32 -9.31
C GLY A 10 -11.14 -1.22 -8.24
N LYS A 11 -9.94 -0.90 -7.73
CA LYS A 11 -9.73 0.10 -6.68
C LYS A 11 -9.21 1.42 -7.25
N ALA A 12 -9.82 2.53 -6.88
CA ALA A 12 -9.45 3.87 -7.35
C ALA A 12 -8.03 4.34 -6.97
N SER A 13 -7.41 3.71 -5.96
CA SER A 13 -6.10 4.13 -5.44
C SER A 13 -4.94 4.06 -6.45
N TYR A 14 -5.08 3.32 -7.56
CA TYR A 14 -4.07 3.30 -8.61
C TYR A 14 -4.26 4.38 -9.69
N HIS A 15 -5.36 5.09 -9.72
CA HIS A 15 -5.62 6.10 -10.76
C HIS A 15 -4.54 7.18 -10.79
N TRP A 16 -4.09 7.62 -9.63
CA TRP A 16 -3.04 8.62 -9.52
C TRP A 16 -1.69 8.11 -10.08
N PRO A 17 -1.12 6.97 -9.64
CA PRO A 17 0.12 6.46 -10.22
C PRO A 17 -0.02 6.09 -11.71
N LEU A 18 -1.18 5.60 -12.15
CA LEU A 18 -1.41 5.33 -13.57
C LEU A 18 -1.28 6.61 -14.40
N LYS A 19 -1.92 7.71 -13.97
CA LYS A 19 -1.80 9.00 -14.64
C LYS A 19 -0.39 9.53 -14.62
N MET A 20 0.32 9.47 -13.49
CA MET A 20 1.72 9.87 -13.45
C MET A 20 2.55 9.10 -14.47
N ILE A 21 2.42 7.78 -14.50
CA ILE A 21 3.19 6.91 -15.39
C ILE A 21 2.90 7.22 -16.86
N GLN A 22 1.68 7.61 -17.23
CA GLN A 22 1.32 8.04 -18.58
C GLN A 22 2.07 9.30 -19.03
N TYR A 23 2.29 10.25 -18.11
CA TYR A 23 2.90 11.54 -18.45
C TYR A 23 4.43 11.58 -18.26
N LEU A 24 5.01 10.76 -17.40
CA LEU A 24 6.44 10.75 -17.12
C LEU A 24 7.35 10.60 -18.35
N PRO A 25 6.99 9.81 -19.39
CA PRO A 25 7.80 9.72 -20.61
C PRO A 25 8.00 11.05 -21.34
N GLN A 26 7.03 11.98 -21.26
CA GLN A 26 7.13 13.32 -21.84
C GLN A 26 8.25 14.17 -21.19
N PHE A 27 8.67 13.76 -19.99
CA PHE A 27 9.78 14.40 -19.23
C PHE A 27 11.06 13.56 -19.23
N GLY A 28 11.17 12.60 -20.15
CA GLY A 28 12.37 11.76 -20.31
C GLY A 28 12.48 10.59 -19.32
N TRP A 29 11.44 10.30 -18.52
CA TRP A 29 11.44 9.18 -17.59
C TRP A 29 10.94 7.90 -18.24
N LYS A 30 11.53 6.77 -17.86
CA LYS A 30 11.08 5.43 -18.27
C LYS A 30 10.54 4.68 -17.05
N PRO A 31 9.25 4.80 -16.75
CA PRO A 31 8.66 4.14 -15.58
C PRO A 31 8.56 2.63 -15.77
N SER A 32 8.62 1.92 -14.65
CA SER A 32 8.25 0.50 -14.52
C SER A 32 7.43 0.32 -13.26
N VAL A 33 6.62 -0.74 -13.19
CA VAL A 33 5.71 -0.99 -12.07
C VAL A 33 6.03 -2.34 -11.43
N LEU A 34 6.11 -2.37 -10.11
CA LEU A 34 6.05 -3.59 -9.30
C LEU A 34 4.71 -3.64 -8.57
N THR A 35 3.97 -4.71 -8.80
CA THR A 35 2.64 -4.94 -8.23
C THR A 35 2.42 -6.43 -7.89
N VAL A 36 1.24 -6.79 -7.46
CA VAL A 36 0.81 -8.17 -7.22
C VAL A 36 0.28 -8.82 -8.49
N LYS A 37 0.13 -10.15 -8.50
CA LYS A 37 -0.53 -10.90 -9.56
C LYS A 37 -2.01 -10.49 -9.71
N GLU A 38 -2.54 -10.64 -10.89
CA GLU A 38 -3.91 -10.23 -11.26
C GLU A 38 -4.98 -11.02 -10.53
N ASP A 39 -4.75 -12.31 -10.32
CA ASP A 39 -5.61 -13.21 -9.56
C ASP A 39 -5.75 -12.85 -8.06
N THR A 40 -4.95 -11.89 -7.59
CA THR A 40 -5.07 -11.32 -6.25
C THR A 40 -6.36 -10.51 -6.05
N PHE A 41 -6.93 -9.98 -7.15
CA PHE A 41 -8.09 -9.09 -7.09
C PHE A 41 -9.38 -9.86 -7.29
N SER A 42 -10.30 -9.79 -6.30
CA SER A 42 -11.62 -10.42 -6.38
C SER A 42 -12.60 -9.71 -7.32
N ASP A 43 -12.39 -8.40 -7.53
CA ASP A 43 -13.23 -7.56 -8.37
C ASP A 43 -12.36 -6.89 -9.45
N PRO A 44 -12.02 -7.63 -10.54
CA PRO A 44 -11.20 -7.07 -11.60
C PRO A 44 -12.00 -6.05 -12.42
N ASP A 45 -11.35 -4.96 -12.78
CA ASP A 45 -11.85 -3.93 -13.70
C ASP A 45 -10.79 -3.68 -14.76
N THR A 46 -11.06 -4.13 -15.97
CA THR A 46 -10.16 -4.02 -17.12
C THR A 46 -10.31 -2.69 -17.88
N SER A 47 -11.27 -1.84 -17.52
CA SER A 47 -11.56 -0.59 -18.24
C SER A 47 -10.35 0.35 -18.33
N PHE A 48 -9.42 0.27 -17.38
CA PHE A 48 -8.22 1.10 -17.36
C PHE A 48 -7.01 0.48 -18.05
N GLU A 49 -7.06 -0.78 -18.48
CA GLU A 49 -5.95 -1.44 -19.17
C GLU A 49 -5.61 -0.75 -20.49
N GLN A 50 -6.59 -0.19 -21.18
CA GLN A 50 -6.40 0.58 -22.40
C GLN A 50 -5.48 1.80 -22.23
N PHE A 51 -5.30 2.30 -21.01
CA PHE A 51 -4.43 3.42 -20.67
C PHE A 51 -3.01 3.01 -20.33
N ILE A 52 -2.70 1.73 -20.32
CA ILE A 52 -1.36 1.21 -20.05
C ILE A 52 -0.61 1.12 -21.38
N SER A 53 0.54 1.81 -21.46
CA SER A 53 1.42 1.68 -22.64
C SER A 53 1.89 0.24 -22.79
N LYS A 54 1.94 -0.26 -24.03
CA LYS A 54 2.48 -1.59 -24.34
C LYS A 54 3.96 -1.74 -23.96
N ASP A 55 4.70 -0.64 -23.89
CA ASP A 55 6.11 -0.61 -23.55
C ASP A 55 6.36 -0.56 -22.04
N LEU A 56 5.30 -0.38 -21.23
CA LEU A 56 5.42 -0.31 -19.78
C LEU A 56 5.76 -1.70 -19.21
N LYS A 57 6.92 -1.82 -18.57
CA LYS A 57 7.28 -3.03 -17.84
C LYS A 57 6.49 -3.12 -16.53
N VAL A 58 5.65 -4.15 -16.42
CA VAL A 58 4.88 -4.45 -15.20
C VAL A 58 5.37 -5.77 -14.61
N TYR A 59 6.05 -5.69 -13.48
CA TYR A 59 6.53 -6.84 -12.73
C TYR A 59 5.50 -7.24 -11.68
N ARG A 60 5.17 -8.52 -11.63
CA ARG A 60 4.17 -9.04 -10.71
C ARG A 60 4.78 -10.01 -9.71
N SER A 61 4.33 -9.96 -8.47
CA SER A 61 4.76 -10.85 -7.39
C SER A 61 3.58 -11.55 -6.74
N GLU A 62 3.85 -12.63 -6.02
CA GLU A 62 2.87 -13.27 -5.15
C GLU A 62 2.41 -12.31 -4.04
N PHE A 63 1.23 -12.61 -3.50
CA PHE A 63 0.69 -12.01 -2.29
C PHE A 63 0.22 -13.11 -1.35
N TRP A 64 0.71 -13.11 -0.13
CA TRP A 64 0.24 -14.03 0.92
C TRP A 64 -0.90 -13.37 1.68
N ASP A 65 -2.15 -13.71 1.32
CA ASP A 65 -3.30 -13.11 1.99
C ASP A 65 -3.41 -13.61 3.44
N PRO A 66 -3.15 -12.76 4.44
CA PRO A 66 -3.23 -13.17 5.83
C PRO A 66 -4.66 -13.52 6.26
N PHE A 67 -5.67 -13.09 5.48
CA PHE A 67 -7.07 -13.45 5.73
C PHE A 67 -7.42 -14.89 5.35
N ILE A 68 -6.67 -15.55 4.47
CA ILE A 68 -6.92 -16.97 4.14
C ILE A 68 -6.79 -17.83 5.40
N LEU A 69 -5.72 -17.62 6.17
CA LEU A 69 -5.50 -18.33 7.43
C LEU A 69 -6.60 -18.02 8.45
N TYR A 70 -7.01 -16.75 8.50
CA TYR A 70 -8.04 -16.25 9.37
C TYR A 70 -9.43 -16.79 8.99
N LYS A 71 -9.79 -16.83 7.70
CA LYS A 71 -11.06 -17.43 7.20
C LYS A 71 -11.14 -18.92 7.56
N LYS A 72 -10.06 -19.69 7.37
CA LYS A 72 -9.98 -21.10 7.77
C LYS A 72 -10.25 -21.26 9.27
N PHE A 73 -9.67 -20.41 10.11
CA PHE A 73 -9.88 -20.44 11.56
C PHE A 73 -11.34 -20.13 11.97
N LEU A 74 -12.03 -19.27 11.22
CA LEU A 74 -13.45 -18.91 11.48
C LEU A 74 -14.48 -19.86 10.86
N GLY A 75 -14.04 -20.87 10.09
CA GLY A 75 -14.93 -21.82 9.43
C GLY A 75 -15.81 -21.18 8.33
N LYS A 76 -15.39 -20.04 7.75
CA LYS A 76 -16.11 -19.39 6.65
C LYS A 76 -15.43 -19.71 5.33
N SER A 77 -16.17 -20.39 4.43
CA SER A 77 -15.71 -20.69 3.06
C SER A 77 -16.07 -19.59 2.04
N ASP A 78 -16.57 -18.44 2.47
CA ASP A 78 -17.11 -17.44 1.57
C ASP A 78 -16.01 -16.58 0.94
N SER A 79 -15.99 -16.55 -0.39
CA SER A 79 -15.03 -15.87 -1.25
C SER A 79 -15.21 -14.35 -1.33
N GLY A 80 -16.07 -13.76 -0.52
CA GLY A 80 -16.31 -12.31 -0.50
C GLY A 80 -15.10 -11.52 -0.04
N SER A 81 -14.62 -10.62 -0.88
CA SER A 81 -13.64 -9.58 -0.52
C SER A 81 -14.22 -8.73 0.61
N LEU A 82 -13.63 -8.82 1.80
CA LEU A 82 -13.97 -7.87 2.88
C LEU A 82 -13.33 -6.53 2.56
N VAL A 83 -14.05 -5.65 1.87
CA VAL A 83 -13.65 -4.26 1.72
C VAL A 83 -13.49 -3.63 3.09
N ALA A 84 -12.40 -2.88 3.29
CA ALA A 84 -12.03 -2.33 4.60
C ALA A 84 -13.16 -1.51 5.23
N SER A 85 -13.80 -0.65 4.44
CA SER A 85 -14.92 0.19 4.86
C SER A 85 -16.18 -0.60 5.17
N GLU A 86 -16.52 -1.63 4.39
CA GLU A 86 -17.72 -2.44 4.63
C GLU A 86 -17.60 -3.36 5.85
N ALA A 87 -16.42 -3.95 6.06
CA ALA A 87 -16.16 -4.76 7.25
C ALA A 87 -16.23 -3.94 8.55
N LEU A 88 -15.91 -2.64 8.47
CA LEU A 88 -15.93 -1.74 9.60
C LEU A 88 -17.27 -1.02 9.79
N SER A 89 -18.10 -0.92 8.75
CA SER A 89 -19.40 -0.21 8.78
C SER A 89 -20.58 -1.09 9.20
N LYS A 90 -20.48 -2.42 9.05
CA LYS A 90 -21.57 -3.33 9.45
C LYS A 90 -21.65 -3.42 10.98
N THR A 91 -22.77 -2.95 11.53
CA THR A 91 -23.16 -3.02 12.95
C THR A 91 -23.48 -4.48 13.40
N ASN A 92 -22.64 -5.42 13.04
CA ASN A 92 -22.83 -6.80 13.43
C ASN A 92 -22.29 -7.02 14.85
N LYS A 93 -23.18 -7.25 15.81
CA LYS A 93 -22.87 -7.40 17.24
C LYS A 93 -22.24 -8.76 17.62
N SER A 94 -21.99 -9.65 16.66
CA SER A 94 -21.40 -10.97 16.91
C SER A 94 -19.99 -10.86 17.52
N LEU A 95 -19.71 -11.66 18.56
CA LEU A 95 -18.38 -11.75 19.17
C LEU A 95 -17.30 -12.12 18.14
N LYS A 96 -17.62 -13.00 17.19
CA LYS A 96 -16.69 -13.37 16.10
C LYS A 96 -16.36 -12.17 15.21
N HIS A 97 -17.33 -11.31 14.91
CA HIS A 97 -17.08 -10.09 14.14
C HIS A 97 -16.19 -9.10 14.91
N ARG A 98 -16.46 -8.89 16.20
CA ARG A 98 -15.66 -8.01 17.06
C ARG A 98 -14.20 -8.49 17.16
N LEU A 99 -13.98 -9.79 17.32
CA LEU A 99 -12.66 -10.39 17.34
C LEU A 99 -11.94 -10.21 15.99
N SER A 100 -12.66 -10.38 14.90
CA SER A 100 -12.21 -10.17 13.53
C SER A 100 -11.69 -8.75 13.28
N VAL A 101 -12.47 -7.76 13.67
CA VAL A 101 -12.08 -6.36 13.58
C VAL A 101 -10.87 -6.09 14.47
N TRP A 102 -10.87 -6.63 15.70
CA TRP A 102 -9.74 -6.45 16.61
C TRP A 102 -8.42 -7.02 16.06
N ILE A 103 -8.44 -8.25 15.52
CA ILE A 103 -7.29 -8.88 14.86
C ILE A 103 -6.79 -8.01 13.72
N ARG A 104 -7.70 -7.57 12.85
CA ARG A 104 -7.37 -6.70 11.73
C ARG A 104 -6.70 -5.40 12.16
N MET A 105 -7.22 -4.76 13.22
CA MET A 105 -6.76 -3.46 13.68
C MET A 105 -5.47 -3.51 14.49
N ASN A 106 -5.12 -4.69 15.03
CA ASN A 106 -4.02 -4.81 15.98
C ASN A 106 -2.90 -5.75 15.53
N LEU A 107 -3.17 -6.71 14.63
CA LEU A 107 -2.17 -7.65 14.16
C LEU A 107 -1.73 -7.40 12.71
N PHE A 108 -2.60 -6.84 11.87
CA PHE A 108 -2.26 -6.53 10.48
C PHE A 108 -1.75 -5.08 10.36
N ILE A 109 -0.51 -4.88 10.77
CA ILE A 109 0.15 -3.58 10.76
C ILE A 109 1.21 -3.56 9.64
N PRO A 110 1.21 -2.56 8.79
CA PRO A 110 0.42 -1.32 8.82
C PRO A 110 -1.02 -1.47 8.29
N ASP A 111 -1.29 -2.51 7.51
CA ASP A 111 -2.57 -2.75 6.86
C ASP A 111 -2.75 -4.23 6.49
N ALA A 112 -3.92 -4.57 5.97
CA ALA A 112 -4.28 -5.93 5.59
C ALA A 112 -3.46 -6.51 4.42
N ARG A 113 -2.59 -5.72 3.80
CA ARG A 113 -1.73 -6.14 2.69
C ARG A 113 -0.29 -6.44 3.15
N ILE A 114 -0.07 -6.53 4.47
CA ILE A 114 1.24 -6.85 5.06
C ILE A 114 1.85 -8.15 4.53
N GLY A 115 1.03 -9.11 4.12
CA GLY A 115 1.50 -10.34 3.48
C GLY A 115 2.20 -10.14 2.13
N TRP A 116 2.12 -8.93 1.55
CA TRP A 116 2.90 -8.58 0.36
C TRP A 116 4.34 -8.19 0.68
N TYR A 117 4.65 -7.89 1.93
CA TYR A 117 5.95 -7.35 2.30
C TYR A 117 7.13 -8.22 1.83
N PHE A 118 7.10 -9.51 2.10
CA PHE A 118 8.18 -10.42 1.71
C PHE A 118 8.19 -10.74 0.20
N PRO A 119 7.08 -11.15 -0.45
CA PRO A 119 7.07 -11.40 -1.88
C PRO A 119 7.42 -10.16 -2.70
N GLY A 120 6.86 -9.00 -2.36
CA GLY A 120 7.14 -7.73 -3.04
C GLY A 120 8.60 -7.30 -2.88
N TYR A 121 9.16 -7.43 -1.67
CA TYR A 121 10.57 -7.16 -1.43
C TYR A 121 11.49 -8.12 -2.20
N LYS A 122 11.17 -9.42 -2.22
CA LYS A 122 11.95 -10.42 -2.98
C LYS A 122 11.95 -10.06 -4.46
N LYS A 123 10.78 -9.86 -5.05
CA LYS A 123 10.63 -9.50 -6.46
C LYS A 123 11.32 -8.17 -6.80
N GLY A 124 11.13 -7.14 -5.99
CA GLY A 124 11.82 -5.86 -6.15
C GLY A 124 13.34 -5.99 -6.07
N SER A 125 13.85 -6.86 -5.18
CA SER A 125 15.29 -7.12 -5.09
C SER A 125 15.84 -7.85 -6.32
N GLU A 126 15.08 -8.75 -6.93
CA GLU A 126 15.45 -9.39 -8.20
C GLU A 126 15.55 -8.36 -9.32
N ILE A 127 14.55 -7.49 -9.45
CA ILE A 127 14.53 -6.43 -10.46
C ILE A 127 15.74 -5.51 -10.31
N LEU A 128 15.99 -5.00 -9.09
CA LEU A 128 17.05 -4.04 -8.82
C LEU A 128 18.48 -4.63 -8.89
N LYS A 129 18.61 -5.94 -8.89
CA LYS A 129 19.88 -6.61 -9.20
C LYS A 129 20.18 -6.67 -10.71
N ASN A 130 19.15 -6.73 -11.52
CA ASN A 130 19.27 -6.95 -12.96
C ASN A 130 19.09 -5.66 -13.78
N GLU A 131 18.44 -4.65 -13.23
CA GLU A 131 18.13 -3.40 -13.91
C GLU A 131 18.46 -2.20 -13.00
N LYS A 132 18.95 -1.11 -13.61
CA LYS A 132 19.26 0.13 -12.90
C LYS A 132 18.05 1.06 -12.91
N PHE A 133 17.79 1.70 -11.78
CA PHE A 133 16.75 2.71 -11.61
C PHE A 133 17.27 3.89 -10.84
N ASP A 134 16.85 5.09 -11.23
CA ASP A 134 17.30 6.36 -10.63
C ASP A 134 16.48 6.73 -9.40
N ALA A 135 15.26 6.21 -9.27
CA ALA A 135 14.39 6.45 -8.12
C ALA A 135 13.38 5.30 -7.91
N ILE A 136 12.97 5.13 -6.66
CA ILE A 136 11.85 4.28 -6.26
C ILE A 136 10.70 5.20 -5.83
N ILE A 137 9.53 5.02 -6.46
CA ILE A 137 8.31 5.75 -6.08
C ILE A 137 7.33 4.76 -5.49
N SER A 138 6.90 5.00 -4.25
CA SER A 138 5.91 4.16 -3.57
C SER A 138 4.58 4.88 -3.42
N ASN A 139 3.48 4.18 -3.69
CA ASN A 139 2.13 4.73 -3.61
C ASN A 139 1.31 4.03 -2.51
N GLY A 140 0.78 4.77 -1.58
CA GLY A 140 -0.06 4.26 -0.50
C GLY A 140 -1.32 5.09 -0.29
N PRO A 141 -2.44 4.46 0.15
CA PRO A 141 -2.55 3.11 0.67
C PRO A 141 -2.52 2.00 -0.40
N PRO A 142 -2.15 0.76 -0.07
CA PRO A 142 -1.75 0.27 1.26
C PRO A 142 -0.34 0.73 1.64
N HIS A 143 -0.11 1.00 2.92
CA HIS A 143 1.17 1.53 3.42
C HIS A 143 2.26 0.46 3.52
N THR A 144 1.91 -0.83 3.44
CA THR A 144 2.85 -1.94 3.21
C THR A 144 3.75 -1.66 2.01
N THR A 145 3.24 -0.99 0.97
CA THR A 145 3.99 -0.55 -0.22
C THR A 145 5.20 0.31 0.15
N HIS A 146 5.00 1.26 1.07
CA HIS A 146 6.08 2.13 1.54
C HIS A 146 7.16 1.36 2.32
N LEU A 147 6.77 0.33 3.08
CA LEU A 147 7.74 -0.50 3.82
C LEU A 147 8.63 -1.31 2.86
N ILE A 148 8.04 -1.85 1.78
CA ILE A 148 8.79 -2.54 0.72
C ILE A 148 9.76 -1.57 0.07
N ALA A 149 9.27 -0.41 -0.37
CA ALA A 149 10.05 0.62 -1.03
C ALA A 149 11.21 1.11 -0.17
N LYS A 150 10.93 1.43 1.10
CA LYS A 150 11.93 1.84 2.08
C LYS A 150 13.06 0.82 2.21
N LYS A 151 12.72 -0.48 2.31
CA LYS A 151 13.71 -1.54 2.45
C LYS A 151 14.55 -1.70 1.18
N LEU A 152 13.94 -1.58 0.00
CA LEU A 152 14.63 -1.64 -1.29
C LEU A 152 15.55 -0.43 -1.49
N SER A 153 15.04 0.79 -1.27
CA SER A 153 15.81 2.03 -1.34
C SER A 153 17.08 1.95 -0.49
N ARG A 154 16.94 1.54 0.77
CA ARG A 154 18.07 1.42 1.68
C ARG A 154 19.09 0.36 1.25
N LYS A 155 18.61 -0.79 0.74
CA LYS A 155 19.49 -1.88 0.34
C LYS A 155 20.30 -1.56 -0.91
N PHE A 156 19.68 -0.89 -1.88
CA PHE A 156 20.28 -0.62 -3.18
C PHE A 156 20.78 0.83 -3.32
N ASN A 157 20.66 1.63 -2.25
CA ASN A 157 21.03 3.04 -2.20
C ASN A 157 20.40 3.85 -3.34
N ILE A 158 19.08 3.67 -3.55
CA ILE A 158 18.29 4.36 -4.58
C ILE A 158 17.36 5.35 -3.90
N PRO A 159 17.28 6.61 -4.37
CA PRO A 159 16.36 7.61 -3.83
C PRO A 159 14.92 7.13 -3.73
N LEU A 160 14.25 7.45 -2.61
CA LEU A 160 12.87 7.08 -2.32
C LEU A 160 11.95 8.31 -2.37
N ILE A 161 10.91 8.20 -3.17
CA ILE A 161 9.79 9.15 -3.20
C ILE A 161 8.55 8.42 -2.68
N SER A 162 7.99 8.89 -1.57
CA SER A 162 6.78 8.28 -1.00
C SER A 162 5.56 9.17 -1.20
N VAL A 163 4.53 8.60 -1.83
CA VAL A 163 3.26 9.28 -2.17
C VAL A 163 2.17 8.82 -1.22
N PHE A 164 1.63 9.76 -0.48
CA PHE A 164 0.55 9.56 0.48
C PHE A 164 -0.76 10.12 -0.10
N ILE A 165 -1.65 9.23 -0.54
CA ILE A 165 -3.00 9.60 -0.99
C ILE A 165 -3.90 9.85 0.23
N ASP A 166 -3.72 9.04 1.27
CA ASP A 166 -4.42 9.16 2.55
C ASP A 166 -3.42 9.25 3.71
N PRO A 167 -3.82 9.83 4.86
CA PRO A 167 -3.07 9.71 6.10
C PRO A 167 -2.93 8.23 6.49
N TRP A 168 -1.79 7.85 7.06
CA TRP A 168 -1.54 6.47 7.45
C TRP A 168 -2.23 6.12 8.78
N VAL A 169 -1.68 6.59 9.90
CA VAL A 169 -2.18 6.24 11.24
C VAL A 169 -3.50 6.93 11.55
N ASP A 170 -3.65 8.18 11.10
CA ASP A 170 -4.75 9.07 11.48
C ASP A 170 -5.86 9.12 10.43
N ILE A 171 -5.97 8.08 9.61
CA ILE A 171 -7.04 7.97 8.63
C ILE A 171 -8.42 7.93 9.31
N ALA A 172 -9.37 8.68 8.77
CA ALA A 172 -10.66 8.98 9.42
C ALA A 172 -11.44 7.73 9.85
N TYR A 173 -11.43 6.66 9.05
CA TYR A 173 -12.19 5.44 9.35
C TYR A 173 -11.57 4.60 10.50
N TYR A 174 -10.34 4.91 10.95
CA TYR A 174 -9.74 4.28 12.13
C TYR A 174 -10.10 4.96 13.44
N LYS A 175 -10.59 6.22 13.41
CA LYS A 175 -10.88 7.03 14.62
C LYS A 175 -11.85 6.33 15.58
N ASN A 176 -12.82 5.59 15.06
CA ASN A 176 -13.83 4.89 15.85
C ASN A 176 -13.46 3.44 16.18
N GLN A 177 -12.24 2.99 15.83
CA GLN A 177 -11.81 1.61 16.03
C GLN A 177 -10.90 1.50 17.25
N LYS A 178 -11.14 0.44 18.05
CA LYS A 178 -10.29 0.16 19.22
C LYS A 178 -8.97 -0.45 18.78
N ARG A 179 -7.92 0.34 18.85
CA ARG A 179 -6.53 -0.10 18.62
C ARG A 179 -5.77 -0.15 19.94
N SER A 180 -4.97 -1.19 20.15
CA SER A 180 -4.09 -1.27 21.31
C SER A 180 -2.98 -0.20 21.23
N TRP A 181 -2.45 0.21 22.37
CA TRP A 181 -1.36 1.17 22.39
C TRP A 181 -0.09 0.65 21.71
N LEU A 182 0.15 -0.68 21.78
CA LEU A 182 1.27 -1.32 21.08
C LEU A 182 1.11 -1.21 19.56
N ALA A 183 -0.09 -1.51 19.04
CA ALA A 183 -0.39 -1.40 17.62
C ALA A 183 -0.22 0.05 17.13
N LEU A 184 -0.73 1.02 17.88
CA LEU A 184 -0.59 2.44 17.57
C LEU A 184 0.88 2.89 17.61
N LYS A 185 1.63 2.47 18.64
CA LYS A 185 3.05 2.82 18.78
C LYS A 185 3.88 2.27 17.62
N LEU A 186 3.64 1.00 17.24
CA LEU A 186 4.33 0.36 16.11
C LEU A 186 3.98 1.08 14.81
N ASP A 187 2.70 1.35 14.57
CA ASP A 187 2.23 1.96 13.33
C ASP A 187 2.76 3.40 13.17
N ASN A 188 2.74 4.21 14.24
CA ASN A 188 3.38 5.53 14.26
C ASN A 188 4.90 5.46 14.02
N TYR A 189 5.57 4.46 14.59
CA TYR A 189 6.99 4.24 14.34
C TYR A 189 7.25 3.93 12.87
N LEU A 190 6.46 3.06 12.27
CA LEU A 190 6.59 2.69 10.86
C LEU A 190 6.34 3.89 9.94
N GLU A 191 5.25 4.65 10.15
CA GLU A 191 4.94 5.87 9.42
C GLU A 191 6.10 6.87 9.49
N LYS A 192 6.53 7.22 10.72
CA LYS A 192 7.66 8.14 10.94
C LYS A 192 8.94 7.66 10.26
N SER A 193 9.20 6.34 10.32
CA SER A 193 10.41 5.75 9.76
C SER A 193 10.46 5.78 8.24
N VAL A 194 9.30 5.65 7.57
CA VAL A 194 9.18 5.81 6.12
C VAL A 194 9.40 7.27 5.75
N MET A 195 8.72 8.20 6.41
CA MET A 195 8.84 9.62 6.12
C MET A 195 10.26 10.14 6.30
N LYS A 196 10.98 9.67 7.34
CA LYS A 196 12.40 10.02 7.55
C LYS A 196 13.34 9.46 6.49
N GLN A 197 13.03 8.28 5.94
CA GLN A 197 13.86 7.62 4.93
C GLN A 197 13.61 8.16 3.52
N SER A 198 12.45 8.77 3.29
CA SER A 198 12.08 9.29 1.98
C SER A 198 12.85 10.56 1.66
N ASP A 199 13.48 10.59 0.48
CA ASP A 199 14.15 11.78 -0.04
C ASP A 199 13.16 12.85 -0.44
N ARG A 200 11.94 12.42 -0.85
CA ARG A 200 10.82 13.32 -1.15
C ARG A 200 9.50 12.68 -0.67
N LEU A 201 8.62 13.54 -0.19
CA LEU A 201 7.26 13.19 0.21
C LEU A 201 6.28 13.94 -0.69
N ILE A 202 5.31 13.22 -1.21
CA ILE A 202 4.22 13.79 -1.99
C ILE A 202 2.91 13.54 -1.24
N PHE A 203 2.21 14.61 -0.95
CA PHE A 203 0.88 14.59 -0.34
C PHE A 203 -0.13 15.16 -1.34
N VAL A 204 -1.29 14.52 -1.46
CA VAL A 204 -2.29 14.92 -2.49
C VAL A 204 -3.05 16.20 -2.17
N THR A 205 -2.92 16.73 -0.94
CA THR A 205 -3.56 17.99 -0.54
C THR A 205 -2.66 18.82 0.37
N ASN A 206 -2.83 20.15 0.30
CA ASN A 206 -2.17 21.08 1.23
C ASN A 206 -2.57 20.82 2.70
N GLY A 207 -3.79 20.33 2.94
CA GLY A 207 -4.22 19.93 4.28
C GLY A 207 -3.35 18.81 4.86
N MET A 208 -2.97 17.82 4.04
CA MET A 208 -2.04 16.75 4.45
C MET A 208 -0.63 17.29 4.68
N VAL A 209 -0.14 18.19 3.83
CA VAL A 209 1.16 18.85 4.05
C VAL A 209 1.19 19.53 5.41
N ASN A 210 0.20 20.37 5.70
CA ASN A 210 0.08 21.10 6.97
C ASN A 210 -0.05 20.15 8.16
N TYR A 211 -0.81 19.08 8.02
CA TYR A 211 -0.99 18.09 9.06
C TYR A 211 0.34 17.39 9.39
N PHE A 212 1.03 16.86 8.38
CA PHE A 212 2.26 16.10 8.59
C PHE A 212 3.45 16.98 8.99
N SER A 213 3.54 18.24 8.53
CA SER A 213 4.55 19.19 8.99
C SER A 213 4.40 19.53 10.48
N LYS A 214 3.16 19.58 10.98
CA LYS A 214 2.89 19.74 12.43
C LYS A 214 3.23 18.46 13.21
N LYS A 215 2.84 17.29 12.69
CA LYS A 215 3.10 15.99 13.33
C LYS A 215 4.59 15.64 13.34
N TYR A 216 5.30 16.00 12.29
CA TYR A 216 6.72 15.69 12.07
C TYR A 216 7.51 16.93 11.66
N PRO A 217 8.09 17.68 12.62
CA PRO A 217 8.81 18.93 12.33
C PRO A 217 10.02 18.83 11.39
N PHE A 218 10.48 17.61 11.06
CA PHE A 218 11.53 17.39 10.06
C PHE A 218 11.01 17.45 8.61
N ILE A 219 9.69 17.47 8.40
CA ILE A 219 9.06 17.69 7.10
C ILE A 219 8.95 19.20 6.89
N LYS A 220 9.68 19.70 5.91
CA LYS A 220 9.71 21.12 5.53
C LYS A 220 8.92 21.37 4.28
#